data_86441bbc9c4c3859aafda93d40e4af39
#
_entry.id   86441bbc9c4c3859aafda93d40e4af39
#
_cell.length_a   1.000
_cell.length_b   1.000
_cell.length_c   1.000
_cell.angle_alpha   90.00
_cell.angle_beta   90.00
_cell.angle_gamma   90.00
#
_symmetry.space_group_name_H-M   'P 1'
#
loop_
_entity.id
_entity.type
_entity.pdbx_description
1 polymer ?
#
loop_
_entity_poly.entity_id
_entity_poly.type
_entity_poly.pdbx_seq_one_letter_code
_entity_poly.pdbx_strand_id
1 'polypeptide(L)'
;RIIDYFASDNDINIVLELDNSLVAAFNSKYGTAFKTLAVSDWELADVALPAGSTTATGHIAYKGETSQFAGDNYLVPIKIKSVTSPGAAEPVKTMRTDVYYLVVNSVSGGYTLESDDTAFGVRQTERSGYKALSEEYKFTQGSCESMFEGGFCVLDVPASVTIDLGHEVRNITGIYLRANNSSMSPASMDLSYAGEELYNATRLSVSLGSIALPSRCEHMYFKFAEPVNARYIGLNNMVAKSKYYSCKDFYIYTQNE
;
A
#
# COMPACT_ATOMS: atom_id res chain seq x y z
N ARG A 1 -0.67 -14.79 -7.38
CA ARG A 1 -1.33 -16.12 -7.36
C ARG A 1 -2.35 -16.17 -8.51
N ILE A 2 -2.27 -17.23 -9.33
CA ILE A 2 -3.24 -17.51 -10.39
C ILE A 2 -4.22 -18.55 -9.85
N ILE A 3 -5.52 -18.36 -10.10
CA ILE A 3 -6.59 -19.24 -9.62
C ILE A 3 -7.37 -19.73 -10.83
N ASP A 4 -7.53 -21.04 -10.95
CA ASP A 4 -8.51 -21.70 -11.80
C ASP A 4 -9.71 -22.10 -10.95
N TYR A 5 -10.92 -21.89 -11.43
CA TYR A 5 -12.15 -22.27 -10.71
C TYR A 5 -12.44 -23.76 -10.81
N PHE A 6 -11.92 -24.42 -11.85
CA PHE A 6 -12.09 -25.86 -12.08
C PHE A 6 -10.71 -26.45 -12.39
N ALA A 7 -10.34 -27.48 -11.67
CA ALA A 7 -9.12 -28.20 -11.96
C ALA A 7 -9.15 -28.76 -13.39
N SER A 8 -8.11 -28.44 -14.18
CA SER A 8 -7.93 -28.99 -15.53
C SER A 8 -7.40 -30.41 -15.46
N ASP A 9 -7.84 -31.28 -16.38
CA ASP A 9 -7.27 -32.62 -16.55
C ASP A 9 -5.87 -32.62 -17.20
N ASN A 10 -5.44 -31.46 -17.71
CA ASN A 10 -4.15 -31.28 -18.37
C ASN A 10 -3.37 -30.13 -17.72
N ASP A 11 -2.05 -30.18 -17.83
CA ASP A 11 -1.18 -29.09 -17.46
C ASP A 11 -1.52 -27.82 -18.26
N ILE A 12 -1.48 -26.67 -17.62
CA ILE A 12 -1.69 -25.37 -18.24
C ILE A 12 -0.41 -24.55 -18.10
N ASN A 13 0.12 -24.08 -19.24
CA ASN A 13 1.24 -23.15 -19.29
C ASN A 13 0.73 -21.73 -19.49
N ILE A 14 1.13 -20.83 -18.63
CA ILE A 14 0.72 -19.42 -18.61
C ILE A 14 1.94 -18.56 -18.80
N VAL A 15 1.99 -17.83 -19.91
CA VAL A 15 3.03 -16.85 -20.22
C VAL A 15 2.56 -15.51 -19.73
N LEU A 16 3.38 -14.86 -18.90
CA LEU A 16 3.14 -13.51 -18.41
C LEU A 16 3.97 -12.49 -19.18
N GLU A 17 3.52 -11.25 -19.25
CA GLU A 17 4.31 -10.14 -19.79
C GLU A 17 4.11 -8.85 -18.99
N LEU A 18 5.11 -7.97 -19.03
CA LEU A 18 5.03 -6.61 -18.50
C LEU A 18 4.58 -5.66 -19.60
N ASP A 19 3.61 -4.79 -19.29
CA ASP A 19 3.07 -3.85 -20.27
C ASP A 19 3.04 -2.41 -19.73
N ASN A 20 4.16 -1.72 -19.89
CA ASN A 20 4.31 -0.33 -19.46
C ASN A 20 3.35 0.65 -20.17
N SER A 21 2.76 0.27 -21.31
CA SER A 21 1.81 1.13 -22.03
C SER A 21 0.54 1.41 -21.23
N LEU A 22 0.24 0.55 -20.23
CA LEU A 22 -0.93 0.68 -19.38
C LEU A 22 -0.78 1.75 -18.27
N VAL A 23 0.46 2.18 -17.97
CA VAL A 23 0.72 3.11 -16.85
C VAL A 23 0.10 4.48 -17.09
N ALA A 24 0.19 5.01 -18.30
CA ALA A 24 -0.40 6.32 -18.62
C ALA A 24 -1.92 6.34 -18.45
N ALA A 25 -2.61 5.29 -18.93
CA ALA A 25 -4.06 5.14 -18.76
C ALA A 25 -4.45 4.97 -17.29
N PHE A 26 -3.65 4.21 -16.52
CA PHE A 26 -3.83 4.05 -15.08
C PHE A 26 -3.72 5.38 -14.35
N ASN A 27 -2.64 6.14 -14.61
CA ASN A 27 -2.42 7.46 -14.01
C ASN A 27 -3.56 8.42 -14.33
N SER A 28 -4.01 8.47 -15.59
CA SER A 28 -5.12 9.32 -16.00
C SER A 28 -6.42 8.95 -15.30
N LYS A 29 -6.69 7.66 -15.14
CA LYS A 29 -7.92 7.16 -14.52
C LYS A 29 -7.97 7.45 -13.03
N TYR A 30 -6.86 7.27 -12.31
CA TYR A 30 -6.82 7.32 -10.85
C TYR A 30 -6.16 8.58 -10.29
N GLY A 31 -5.80 9.55 -11.14
CA GLY A 31 -5.15 10.80 -10.71
C GLY A 31 -3.78 10.58 -10.07
N THR A 32 -3.05 9.55 -10.50
CA THR A 32 -1.73 9.20 -9.98
C THR A 32 -0.61 9.66 -10.91
N ALA A 33 0.65 9.59 -10.45
CA ALA A 33 1.85 9.98 -11.22
C ALA A 33 2.91 8.88 -11.18
N PHE A 34 2.50 7.61 -11.25
CA PHE A 34 3.46 6.50 -11.29
C PHE A 34 4.34 6.59 -12.52
N LYS A 35 5.65 6.31 -12.30
CA LYS A 35 6.64 6.16 -13.38
C LYS A 35 6.72 4.70 -13.84
N THR A 36 7.41 4.46 -14.93
CA THR A 36 7.71 3.12 -15.47
C THR A 36 9.15 2.75 -15.18
N LEU A 37 9.41 1.45 -15.04
CA LEU A 37 10.75 0.86 -15.05
C LEU A 37 10.98 0.14 -16.38
N ALA A 38 12.24 0.04 -16.80
CA ALA A 38 12.56 -0.68 -18.03
C ALA A 38 12.14 -2.16 -17.92
N VAL A 39 11.43 -2.68 -18.91
CA VAL A 39 10.99 -4.08 -18.93
C VAL A 39 12.18 -5.04 -18.90
N SER A 40 13.31 -4.65 -19.51
CA SER A 40 14.57 -5.41 -19.52
C SER A 40 15.16 -5.67 -18.14
N ASP A 41 14.81 -4.85 -17.15
CA ASP A 41 15.33 -4.96 -15.79
C ASP A 41 14.57 -5.98 -14.92
N TRP A 42 13.58 -6.62 -15.52
CA TRP A 42 12.75 -7.60 -14.83
C TRP A 42 12.96 -9.00 -15.38
N GLU A 43 12.98 -9.98 -14.49
CA GLU A 43 12.80 -11.39 -14.82
C GLU A 43 11.40 -11.81 -14.42
N LEU A 44 10.66 -12.32 -15.38
CA LEU A 44 9.31 -12.82 -15.21
C LEU A 44 9.27 -14.27 -15.70
N ALA A 45 9.06 -15.19 -14.76
CA ALA A 45 8.99 -16.61 -15.10
C ALA A 45 7.60 -16.99 -15.60
N ASP A 46 7.56 -17.87 -16.60
CA ASP A 46 6.31 -18.53 -17.00
C ASP A 46 5.76 -19.37 -15.85
N VAL A 47 4.45 -19.49 -15.79
CA VAL A 47 3.76 -20.18 -14.69
C VAL A 47 3.14 -21.48 -15.22
N ALA A 48 3.51 -22.59 -14.61
CA ALA A 48 2.84 -23.86 -14.85
C ALA A 48 1.76 -24.10 -13.78
N LEU A 49 0.55 -24.40 -14.22
CA LEU A 49 -0.54 -24.90 -13.38
C LEU A 49 -0.68 -26.41 -13.68
N PRO A 50 -0.26 -27.29 -12.77
CA PRO A 50 -0.31 -28.72 -12.99
C PRO A 50 -1.75 -29.25 -13.09
N ALA A 51 -1.95 -30.33 -13.82
CA ALA A 51 -3.22 -31.04 -13.89
C ALA A 51 -3.76 -31.38 -12.49
N GLY A 52 -5.04 -31.19 -12.29
CA GLY A 52 -5.69 -31.37 -10.98
C GLY A 52 -5.47 -30.23 -9.99
N SER A 53 -4.65 -29.23 -10.31
CA SER A 53 -4.42 -28.07 -9.46
C SER A 53 -5.37 -26.91 -9.82
N THR A 54 -5.77 -26.15 -8.82
CA THR A 54 -6.61 -24.93 -9.00
C THR A 54 -5.82 -23.64 -8.78
N THR A 55 -4.54 -23.73 -8.40
CA THR A 55 -3.72 -22.54 -8.13
C THR A 55 -2.26 -22.78 -8.54
N ALA A 56 -1.65 -21.70 -9.06
CA ALA A 56 -0.21 -21.65 -9.31
C ALA A 56 0.38 -20.33 -8.81
N THR A 57 1.67 -20.31 -8.55
CA THR A 57 2.41 -19.14 -8.11
C THR A 57 3.46 -18.79 -9.15
N GLY A 58 3.42 -17.55 -9.65
CA GLY A 58 4.47 -16.96 -10.47
C GLY A 58 5.47 -16.19 -9.64
N HIS A 59 6.67 -16.01 -10.18
CA HIS A 59 7.72 -15.21 -9.57
C HIS A 59 8.14 -14.10 -10.53
N ILE A 60 8.36 -12.92 -9.96
CA ILE A 60 8.94 -11.76 -10.65
C ILE A 60 10.14 -11.27 -9.83
N ALA A 61 11.24 -10.95 -10.50
CA ALA A 61 12.42 -10.40 -9.86
C ALA A 61 12.91 -9.16 -10.62
N TYR A 62 13.29 -8.13 -9.87
CA TYR A 62 13.96 -6.96 -10.41
C TYR A 62 15.47 -7.19 -10.42
N LYS A 63 16.12 -6.94 -11.56
CA LYS A 63 17.58 -7.12 -11.76
C LYS A 63 18.30 -5.81 -12.05
N GLY A 64 17.57 -4.69 -12.15
CA GLY A 64 18.16 -3.38 -12.36
C GLY A 64 18.78 -2.79 -11.10
N GLU A 65 19.36 -1.60 -11.25
CA GLU A 65 19.97 -0.87 -10.14
C GLU A 65 18.91 -0.25 -9.23
N THR A 66 18.93 -0.60 -7.95
CA THR A 66 17.94 -0.09 -6.97
C THR A 66 18.06 1.41 -6.70
N SER A 67 19.19 2.03 -7.04
CA SER A 67 19.39 3.49 -6.99
C SER A 67 18.43 4.27 -7.90
N GLN A 68 17.83 3.62 -8.91
CA GLN A 68 16.84 4.22 -9.80
C GLN A 68 15.53 4.53 -9.09
N PHE A 69 15.25 3.93 -7.93
CA PHE A 69 13.99 4.13 -7.20
C PHE A 69 13.94 5.41 -6.37
N ALA A 70 15.00 6.22 -6.34
CA ALA A 70 15.10 7.38 -5.47
C ALA A 70 13.94 8.38 -5.66
N GLY A 71 13.11 8.51 -4.64
CA GLY A 71 12.06 9.53 -4.55
C GLY A 71 10.80 9.31 -5.39
N ASP A 72 10.67 8.20 -6.13
CA ASP A 72 9.56 7.98 -7.04
C ASP A 72 8.72 6.74 -6.70
N ASN A 73 7.49 6.74 -7.18
CA ASN A 73 6.60 5.59 -7.20
C ASN A 73 6.50 5.03 -8.62
N TYR A 74 6.66 3.73 -8.76
CA TYR A 74 6.65 3.02 -10.03
C TYR A 74 5.49 2.03 -10.09
N LEU A 75 4.88 1.89 -11.26
CA LEU A 75 3.83 0.92 -11.51
C LEU A 75 4.32 -0.08 -12.55
N VAL A 76 4.19 -1.36 -12.21
CA VAL A 76 4.60 -2.49 -13.06
C VAL A 76 3.36 -3.31 -13.39
N PRO A 77 2.73 -3.08 -14.56
CA PRO A 77 1.57 -3.85 -14.98
C PRO A 77 2.01 -5.23 -15.50
N ILE A 78 1.46 -6.29 -14.92
CA ILE A 78 1.69 -7.68 -15.30
C ILE A 78 0.41 -8.23 -15.88
N LYS A 79 0.43 -8.74 -17.11
CA LYS A 79 -0.72 -9.37 -17.74
C LYS A 79 -0.41 -10.76 -18.26
N ILE A 80 -1.45 -11.56 -18.48
CA ILE A 80 -1.33 -12.85 -19.16
C ILE A 80 -1.18 -12.56 -20.66
N LYS A 81 -0.06 -13.01 -21.24
CA LYS A 81 0.21 -12.93 -22.66
C LYS A 81 -0.45 -14.06 -23.43
N SER A 82 -0.30 -15.28 -22.92
CA SER A 82 -0.90 -16.45 -23.53
C SER A 82 -1.13 -17.57 -22.50
N VAL A 83 -2.09 -18.43 -22.81
CA VAL A 83 -2.38 -19.64 -22.04
C VAL A 83 -2.42 -20.79 -23.01
N THR A 84 -1.70 -21.85 -22.74
CA THR A 84 -1.67 -23.07 -23.53
C THR A 84 -1.80 -24.31 -22.65
N SER A 85 -2.45 -25.34 -23.16
CA SER A 85 -2.54 -26.65 -22.50
C SER A 85 -2.17 -27.73 -23.50
N PRO A 86 -0.91 -28.21 -23.47
CA PRO A 86 -0.49 -29.29 -24.34
C PRO A 86 -1.36 -30.52 -24.07
N GLY A 87 -1.95 -31.07 -25.15
CA GLY A 87 -2.83 -32.25 -25.06
C GLY A 87 -4.31 -31.98 -24.83
N ALA A 88 -4.71 -30.70 -24.61
CA ALA A 88 -6.12 -30.37 -24.60
C ALA A 88 -6.73 -30.40 -26.01
N ALA A 89 -7.93 -30.98 -26.13
CA ALA A 89 -8.66 -31.05 -27.41
C ALA A 89 -9.10 -29.70 -27.92
N GLU A 90 -9.34 -28.75 -27.01
CA GLU A 90 -9.78 -27.37 -27.29
C GLU A 90 -8.79 -26.37 -26.70
N PRO A 91 -8.64 -25.17 -27.31
CA PRO A 91 -7.81 -24.12 -26.77
C PRO A 91 -8.32 -23.66 -25.40
N VAL A 92 -7.41 -23.52 -24.42
CA VAL A 92 -7.73 -22.95 -23.12
C VAL A 92 -8.06 -21.48 -23.29
N LYS A 93 -9.18 -21.04 -22.73
CA LYS A 93 -9.61 -19.65 -22.74
C LYS A 93 -9.56 -19.08 -21.34
N THR A 94 -8.94 -17.92 -21.19
CA THR A 94 -9.04 -17.15 -19.94
C THR A 94 -10.42 -16.48 -19.87
N MET A 95 -11.13 -16.67 -18.76
CA MET A 95 -12.40 -15.96 -18.53
C MET A 95 -12.18 -14.49 -18.13
N ARG A 96 -11.01 -14.17 -17.56
CA ARG A 96 -10.61 -12.83 -17.17
C ARG A 96 -9.15 -12.60 -17.56
N THR A 97 -8.90 -11.44 -18.14
CA THR A 97 -7.56 -10.94 -18.49
C THR A 97 -7.22 -9.77 -17.59
N ASP A 98 -7.37 -9.95 -16.29
CA ASP A 98 -7.07 -8.89 -15.35
C ASP A 98 -5.58 -8.58 -15.36
N VAL A 99 -5.24 -7.31 -15.38
CA VAL A 99 -3.88 -6.84 -15.20
C VAL A 99 -3.60 -6.82 -13.70
N TYR A 100 -2.51 -7.44 -13.30
CA TYR A 100 -1.99 -7.28 -11.94
C TYR A 100 -1.03 -6.09 -11.92
N TYR A 101 -1.26 -5.16 -11.01
CA TYR A 101 -0.42 -3.99 -10.85
C TYR A 101 0.46 -4.14 -9.62
N LEU A 102 1.78 -4.21 -9.83
CA LEU A 102 2.77 -4.16 -8.76
C LEU A 102 3.24 -2.72 -8.58
N VAL A 103 3.12 -2.19 -7.37
CA VAL A 103 3.69 -0.88 -7.02
C VAL A 103 5.06 -1.08 -6.40
N VAL A 104 6.05 -0.38 -6.93
CA VAL A 104 7.42 -0.36 -6.44
C VAL A 104 7.74 1.06 -5.98
N ASN A 105 8.19 1.19 -4.74
CA ASN A 105 8.43 2.49 -4.12
C ASN A 105 9.88 2.65 -3.73
N SER A 106 10.34 3.88 -3.79
CA SER A 106 11.56 4.29 -3.10
C SER A 106 11.28 4.62 -1.63
N VAL A 107 12.27 4.41 -0.81
CA VAL A 107 12.19 4.52 0.66
C VAL A 107 12.40 5.97 1.15
N SER A 108 12.47 7.00 0.31
CA SER A 108 12.85 8.33 0.78
C SER A 108 12.03 9.49 0.21
N GLY A 109 11.62 10.42 1.06
CA GLY A 109 11.40 11.82 0.70
C GLY A 109 9.96 12.31 0.60
N GLY A 110 8.94 11.48 0.78
CA GLY A 110 7.54 11.94 0.68
C GLY A 110 7.03 12.68 1.92
N TYR A 111 7.76 12.64 3.04
CA TYR A 111 7.43 13.35 4.28
C TYR A 111 8.64 13.52 5.20
N THR A 112 8.51 14.42 6.18
CA THR A 112 9.48 14.65 7.26
C THR A 112 8.81 14.45 8.61
N LEU A 113 9.59 14.14 9.65
CA LEU A 113 9.12 14.10 11.04
C LEU A 113 9.45 15.45 11.69
N GLU A 114 8.42 16.18 12.09
CA GLU A 114 8.55 17.49 12.71
C GLU A 114 8.39 17.40 14.24
N SER A 115 8.83 18.43 14.95
CA SER A 115 8.71 18.51 16.41
C SER A 115 7.31 18.93 16.87
N ASP A 116 6.57 19.67 16.01
CA ASP A 116 5.25 20.18 16.27
C ASP A 116 4.46 20.36 14.96
N ASP A 117 3.25 20.90 15.04
CA ASP A 117 2.33 21.09 13.91
C ASP A 117 2.24 22.50 13.36
N THR A 118 3.14 23.41 13.73
CA THR A 118 3.06 24.84 13.36
C THR A 118 3.06 25.10 11.86
N ALA A 119 3.68 24.21 11.07
CA ALA A 119 3.80 24.34 9.62
C ALA A 119 2.81 23.46 8.83
N PHE A 120 1.79 22.88 9.49
CA PHE A 120 0.90 21.90 8.85
C PHE A 120 -0.39 22.49 8.29
N GLY A 121 -0.83 23.65 8.80
CA GLY A 121 -2.13 24.23 8.46
C GLY A 121 -3.21 23.91 9.50
N VAL A 122 -4.42 23.56 9.06
CA VAL A 122 -5.56 23.34 9.95
C VAL A 122 -5.67 21.87 10.35
N ARG A 123 -5.63 21.61 11.65
CA ARG A 123 -5.93 20.28 12.21
C ARG A 123 -7.42 19.96 12.05
N GLN A 124 -7.72 18.84 11.42
CA GLN A 124 -9.09 18.36 11.29
C GLN A 124 -9.49 17.59 12.56
N THR A 125 -10.41 18.18 13.33
CA THR A 125 -10.84 17.61 14.63
C THR A 125 -12.09 16.75 14.52
N GLU A 126 -12.89 16.91 13.45
CA GLU A 126 -14.04 16.06 13.18
C GLU A 126 -13.57 14.71 12.60
N ARG A 127 -13.83 13.63 13.31
CA ARG A 127 -13.35 12.28 12.99
C ARG A 127 -14.43 11.22 13.11
N SER A 128 -15.69 11.61 13.27
CA SER A 128 -16.81 10.66 13.49
C SER A 128 -17.03 9.70 12.33
N GLY A 129 -16.56 10.04 11.12
CA GLY A 129 -16.61 9.19 9.94
C GLY A 129 -15.39 8.27 9.77
N TYR A 130 -14.35 8.40 10.60
CA TYR A 130 -13.11 7.64 10.44
C TYR A 130 -13.29 6.19 10.86
N LYS A 131 -12.65 5.29 10.11
CA LYS A 131 -12.62 3.85 10.39
C LYS A 131 -11.22 3.32 10.21
N ALA A 132 -10.85 2.32 10.99
CA ALA A 132 -9.64 1.55 10.77
C ALA A 132 -9.99 0.30 9.96
N LEU A 133 -9.43 0.20 8.77
CA LEU A 133 -9.57 -0.95 7.88
C LEU A 133 -8.26 -1.72 7.92
N SER A 134 -8.26 -2.94 8.44
CA SER A 134 -7.12 -3.84 8.26
C SER A 134 -7.48 -5.26 8.65
N GLU A 135 -6.94 -6.21 7.91
CA GLU A 135 -7.09 -7.64 8.14
C GLU A 135 -5.83 -8.27 8.77
N GLU A 136 -4.75 -7.49 8.97
CA GLU A 136 -3.42 -8.02 9.26
C GLU A 136 -2.84 -7.63 10.63
N TYR A 137 -3.67 -7.27 11.59
CA TYR A 137 -3.17 -6.94 12.92
C TYR A 137 -3.86 -7.74 14.04
N LYS A 138 -3.12 -7.94 15.11
CA LYS A 138 -3.65 -8.50 16.36
C LYS A 138 -3.68 -7.42 17.42
N PHE A 139 -4.85 -7.18 17.98
CA PHE A 139 -4.96 -6.36 19.18
C PHE A 139 -4.58 -7.15 20.41
N THR A 140 -3.82 -6.52 21.28
CA THR A 140 -3.64 -6.98 22.65
C THR A 140 -4.49 -6.19 23.62
N GLN A 141 -4.94 -4.99 23.23
CA GLN A 141 -5.84 -4.14 24.00
C GLN A 141 -6.52 -3.11 23.08
N GLY A 142 -7.83 -2.90 23.26
CA GLY A 142 -8.61 -1.92 22.51
C GLY A 142 -8.89 -2.31 21.06
N SER A 143 -9.30 -1.35 20.26
CA SER A 143 -9.44 -1.41 18.81
C SER A 143 -8.81 -0.19 18.16
N CYS A 144 -8.49 -0.23 16.86
CA CYS A 144 -7.91 0.94 16.19
C CYS A 144 -8.86 2.13 16.15
N GLU A 145 -10.15 1.93 16.12
CA GLU A 145 -11.16 2.98 16.20
C GLU A 145 -11.03 3.82 17.48
N SER A 146 -10.51 3.23 18.58
CA SER A 146 -10.27 3.96 19.83
C SER A 146 -9.40 5.20 19.65
N MET A 147 -8.47 5.23 18.67
CA MET A 147 -7.62 6.41 18.42
C MET A 147 -8.40 7.61 17.84
N PHE A 148 -9.60 7.40 17.32
CA PHE A 148 -10.47 8.48 16.83
C PHE A 148 -11.36 9.04 17.94
N GLU A 149 -11.52 8.33 19.05
CA GLU A 149 -12.42 8.64 20.17
C GLU A 149 -11.68 9.05 21.44
N GLY A 150 -10.34 9.28 21.37
CA GLY A 150 -9.51 9.65 22.51
C GLY A 150 -9.08 8.47 23.40
N GLY A 151 -9.38 7.25 22.97
CA GLY A 151 -8.88 6.02 23.58
C GLY A 151 -7.51 5.60 23.00
N PHE A 152 -7.14 4.35 23.19
CA PHE A 152 -5.94 3.80 22.57
C PHE A 152 -6.09 2.32 22.24
N CYS A 153 -5.30 1.86 21.28
CA CYS A 153 -5.12 0.44 21.02
C CYS A 153 -3.65 0.04 21.16
N VAL A 154 -3.42 -1.21 21.48
CA VAL A 154 -2.10 -1.83 21.51
C VAL A 154 -2.07 -2.93 20.47
N LEU A 155 -1.10 -2.85 19.58
CA LEU A 155 -0.96 -3.76 18.45
C LEU A 155 0.23 -4.70 18.65
N ASP A 156 0.06 -5.95 18.25
CA ASP A 156 1.14 -6.90 18.05
C ASP A 156 1.79 -6.66 16.68
N VAL A 157 3.02 -7.00 16.51
CA VAL A 157 3.84 -6.63 15.35
C VAL A 157 4.19 -7.82 14.46
N PRO A 158 4.51 -7.55 13.18
CA PRO A 158 4.31 -6.32 12.42
C PRO A 158 2.84 -6.09 12.09
N ALA A 159 2.42 -4.83 11.97
CA ALA A 159 1.04 -4.50 11.61
C ALA A 159 0.97 -3.38 10.57
N SER A 160 -0.08 -3.44 9.76
CA SER A 160 -0.48 -2.40 8.82
C SER A 160 -1.92 -2.01 9.09
N VAL A 161 -2.20 -0.72 9.17
CA VAL A 161 -3.54 -0.18 9.39
C VAL A 161 -3.85 0.82 8.30
N THR A 162 -4.94 0.62 7.58
CA THR A 162 -5.48 1.61 6.66
C THR A 162 -6.60 2.38 7.36
N ILE A 163 -6.48 3.70 7.37
CA ILE A 163 -7.48 4.61 7.92
C ILE A 163 -8.35 5.12 6.78
N ASP A 164 -9.65 4.82 6.80
CA ASP A 164 -10.66 5.43 5.95
C ASP A 164 -11.15 6.72 6.60
N LEU A 165 -10.98 7.84 5.94
CA LEU A 165 -11.44 9.15 6.40
C LEU A 165 -12.94 9.39 6.19
N GLY A 166 -13.67 8.38 5.67
CA GLY A 166 -15.10 8.47 5.39
C GLY A 166 -15.45 9.15 4.07
N HIS A 167 -14.61 10.06 3.59
CA HIS A 167 -14.73 10.75 2.31
C HIS A 167 -13.35 11.19 1.82
N GLU A 168 -13.25 11.61 0.56
CA GLU A 168 -12.02 12.17 0.05
C GLU A 168 -11.76 13.56 0.61
N VAL A 169 -10.61 13.74 1.25
CA VAL A 169 -10.13 15.02 1.77
C VAL A 169 -9.06 15.56 0.85
N ARG A 170 -9.16 16.85 0.52
CA ARG A 170 -8.21 17.54 -0.36
C ARG A 170 -7.13 18.27 0.44
N ASN A 171 -5.97 18.45 -0.21
CA ASN A 171 -4.86 19.25 0.31
C ASN A 171 -4.41 18.83 1.71
N ILE A 172 -4.32 17.52 1.97
CA ILE A 172 -3.76 17.00 3.21
C ILE A 172 -2.26 17.29 3.21
N THR A 173 -1.81 18.05 4.18
CA THR A 173 -0.42 18.53 4.34
C THR A 173 0.39 17.65 5.27
N GLY A 174 -0.25 16.80 6.04
CA GLY A 174 0.40 15.91 6.97
C GLY A 174 -0.57 15.20 7.91
N ILE A 175 -0.01 14.35 8.75
CA ILE A 175 -0.74 13.63 9.78
C ILE A 175 -0.06 13.73 11.13
N TYR A 176 -0.85 13.57 12.17
CA TYR A 176 -0.39 13.39 13.54
C TYR A 176 -0.81 12.02 14.03
N LEU A 177 0.13 11.30 14.62
CA LEU A 177 -0.11 10.06 15.33
C LEU A 177 0.48 10.17 16.74
N ARG A 178 -0.25 9.72 17.76
CA ARG A 178 0.22 9.67 19.13
C ARG A 178 0.29 8.24 19.64
N ALA A 179 1.38 7.88 20.27
CA ALA A 179 1.46 6.67 21.08
C ALA A 179 0.86 6.90 22.48
N ASN A 180 0.43 5.85 23.18
CA ASN A 180 -0.09 5.99 24.55
C ASN A 180 0.97 6.49 25.53
N ASN A 181 2.21 6.14 25.27
CA ASN A 181 3.40 6.70 25.95
C ASN A 181 4.62 6.55 25.03
N SER A 182 5.71 7.25 25.35
CA SER A 182 6.91 7.33 24.51
C SER A 182 7.64 5.99 24.31
N SER A 183 7.46 5.01 25.21
CA SER A 183 8.08 3.68 25.06
C SER A 183 7.29 2.75 24.13
N MET A 184 6.06 3.10 23.80
CA MET A 184 5.16 2.33 22.95
C MET A 184 5.00 2.92 21.54
N SER A 185 5.86 3.87 21.13
CA SER A 185 5.88 4.32 19.74
C SER A 185 6.50 3.24 18.83
N PRO A 186 6.11 3.16 17.54
CA PRO A 186 6.81 2.31 16.58
C PRO A 186 8.29 2.69 16.44
N ALA A 187 9.13 1.74 16.05
CA ALA A 187 10.53 1.98 15.70
C ALA A 187 10.65 2.52 14.27
N SER A 188 9.78 2.04 13.39
CA SER A 188 9.67 2.49 12.00
C SER A 188 8.26 2.26 11.49
N MET A 189 7.91 2.96 10.43
CA MET A 189 6.66 2.78 9.70
C MET A 189 6.78 3.34 8.29
N ASP A 190 5.95 2.82 7.39
CA ASP A 190 5.77 3.33 6.05
C ASP A 190 4.45 4.07 5.98
N LEU A 191 4.45 5.23 5.33
CA LEU A 191 3.22 5.98 5.07
C LEU A 191 2.80 5.83 3.61
N SER A 192 1.49 5.75 3.40
CA SER A 192 0.91 5.78 2.06
C SER A 192 -0.45 6.48 2.07
N TYR A 193 -0.94 6.83 0.88
CA TYR A 193 -2.28 7.38 0.71
C TYR A 193 -2.94 6.82 -0.55
N ALA A 194 -4.26 6.91 -0.61
CA ALA A 194 -5.02 6.59 -1.81
C ALA A 194 -6.31 7.43 -1.89
N GLY A 195 -6.66 7.84 -3.10
CA GLY A 195 -7.99 8.34 -3.42
C GLY A 195 -9.02 7.20 -3.39
N GLU A 196 -10.30 7.58 -3.33
CA GLU A 196 -11.40 6.62 -3.21
C GLU A 196 -11.45 5.63 -4.38
N GLU A 197 -11.34 6.14 -5.60
CA GLU A 197 -11.45 5.30 -6.81
C GLU A 197 -10.28 4.33 -6.92
N LEU A 198 -9.05 4.80 -6.68
CA LEU A 198 -7.85 3.95 -6.72
C LEU A 198 -7.97 2.79 -5.74
N TYR A 199 -8.23 3.09 -4.46
CA TYR A 199 -8.26 2.07 -3.41
C TYR A 199 -9.41 1.08 -3.60
N ASN A 200 -10.61 1.56 -3.90
CA ASN A 200 -11.78 0.69 -4.07
C ASN A 200 -11.64 -0.25 -5.27
N ALA A 201 -11.05 0.22 -6.37
CA ALA A 201 -10.87 -0.56 -7.57
C ALA A 201 -9.69 -1.54 -7.52
N THR A 202 -8.59 -1.19 -6.84
CA THR A 202 -7.32 -1.91 -6.96
C THR A 202 -6.69 -2.34 -5.65
N ARG A 203 -7.10 -1.76 -4.52
CA ARG A 203 -6.44 -1.86 -3.20
C ARG A 203 -5.00 -1.35 -3.19
N LEU A 204 -4.59 -0.59 -4.19
CA LEU A 204 -3.27 0.04 -4.23
C LEU A 204 -3.27 1.37 -3.51
N SER A 205 -2.09 1.79 -3.09
CA SER A 205 -1.82 3.09 -2.50
C SER A 205 -0.52 3.67 -3.08
N VAL A 206 -0.40 4.99 -3.00
CA VAL A 206 0.82 5.73 -3.35
C VAL A 206 1.67 5.85 -2.09
N SER A 207 2.91 5.39 -2.14
CA SER A 207 3.82 5.48 -1.00
C SER A 207 4.31 6.91 -0.81
N LEU A 208 4.38 7.31 0.45
CA LEU A 208 5.07 8.51 0.89
C LEU A 208 6.48 8.20 1.43
N GLY A 209 6.83 6.93 1.55
CA GLY A 209 8.12 6.46 2.03
C GLY A 209 8.09 5.84 3.42
N SER A 210 9.28 5.50 3.92
CA SER A 210 9.52 4.87 5.21
C SER A 210 10.38 5.75 6.10
N ILE A 211 10.14 5.73 7.40
CA ILE A 211 10.95 6.46 8.38
C ILE A 211 11.26 5.63 9.61
N ALA A 212 12.49 5.76 10.10
CA ALA A 212 12.87 5.32 11.42
C ALA A 212 12.49 6.40 12.46
N LEU A 213 11.81 6.01 13.51
CA LEU A 213 11.35 6.93 14.55
C LEU A 213 12.34 7.02 15.71
N PRO A 214 12.47 8.19 16.38
CA PRO A 214 13.31 8.36 17.55
C PRO A 214 13.00 7.34 18.65
N SER A 215 13.96 7.03 19.50
CA SER A 215 13.87 5.96 20.50
C SER A 215 12.73 6.15 21.52
N ARG A 216 12.28 7.38 21.75
CA ARG A 216 11.15 7.73 22.62
C ARG A 216 10.37 8.87 21.95
N CYS A 217 9.29 8.54 21.29
CA CYS A 217 8.50 9.48 20.51
C CYS A 217 7.02 9.25 20.80
N GLU A 218 6.45 10.02 21.72
CA GLU A 218 5.00 9.93 22.01
C GLU A 218 4.19 10.64 20.93
N HIS A 219 4.66 11.80 20.46
CA HIS A 219 4.01 12.66 19.49
C HIS A 219 4.75 12.57 18.17
N MET A 220 4.07 12.18 17.11
CA MET A 220 4.65 11.96 15.79
C MET A 220 3.92 12.84 14.78
N TYR A 221 4.60 13.89 14.30
CA TYR A 221 4.08 14.85 13.34
C TYR A 221 4.74 14.60 11.98
N PHE A 222 4.00 14.03 11.04
CA PHE A 222 4.49 13.69 9.71
C PHE A 222 4.01 14.75 8.72
N LYS A 223 4.91 15.64 8.31
CA LYS A 223 4.63 16.67 7.30
C LYS A 223 4.90 16.12 5.91
N PHE A 224 3.93 16.17 5.03
CA PHE A 224 4.09 15.72 3.65
C PHE A 224 4.90 16.74 2.86
N ALA A 225 5.76 16.27 1.95
CA ALA A 225 6.56 17.11 1.08
C ALA A 225 5.68 17.96 0.16
N GLU A 226 4.59 17.35 -0.33
CA GLU A 226 3.55 18.00 -1.13
C GLU A 226 2.18 17.63 -0.58
N PRO A 227 1.19 18.54 -0.62
CA PRO A 227 -0.18 18.21 -0.21
C PRO A 227 -0.77 17.09 -1.08
N VAL A 228 -1.52 16.19 -0.47
CA VAL A 228 -2.17 15.08 -1.18
C VAL A 228 -3.69 15.12 -1.04
N ASN A 229 -4.38 14.54 -2.01
CA ASN A 229 -5.82 14.26 -1.92
C ASN A 229 -5.99 12.77 -1.59
N ALA A 230 -6.73 12.47 -0.53
CA ALA A 230 -6.88 11.09 -0.10
C ALA A 230 -8.20 10.85 0.64
N ARG A 231 -8.73 9.65 0.49
CA ARG A 231 -9.71 9.07 1.40
C ARG A 231 -9.07 8.07 2.35
N TYR A 232 -7.99 7.42 1.94
CA TYR A 232 -7.32 6.38 2.70
C TYR A 232 -5.89 6.77 3.03
N ILE A 233 -5.50 6.62 4.29
CA ILE A 233 -4.14 6.80 4.78
C ILE A 233 -3.64 5.46 5.32
N GLY A 234 -2.52 4.98 4.79
CA GLY A 234 -1.89 3.74 5.23
C GLY A 234 -0.78 4.00 6.23
N LEU A 235 -0.87 3.36 7.39
CA LEU A 235 0.20 3.21 8.37
C LEU A 235 0.70 1.77 8.24
N ASN A 236 1.73 1.56 7.41
CA ASN A 236 2.11 0.22 6.98
C ASN A 236 3.41 -0.23 7.63
N ASN A 237 3.62 -1.55 7.69
CA ASN A 237 4.87 -2.16 8.15
C ASN A 237 5.37 -1.57 9.47
N MET A 238 4.46 -1.24 10.37
CA MET A 238 4.82 -0.69 11.67
C MET A 238 5.60 -1.74 12.47
N VAL A 239 6.80 -1.39 12.89
CA VAL A 239 7.70 -2.25 13.68
C VAL A 239 7.77 -1.72 15.08
N ALA A 240 7.56 -2.56 16.10
CA ALA A 240 7.73 -2.16 17.49
C ALA A 240 9.21 -2.07 17.87
N LYS A 241 9.52 -1.19 18.83
CA LYS A 241 10.85 -1.14 19.46
C LYS A 241 11.09 -2.32 20.41
N SER A 242 10.02 -2.90 20.92
CA SER A 242 10.04 -4.07 21.80
C SER A 242 9.03 -5.10 21.29
N LYS A 243 8.01 -5.41 22.08
CA LYS A 243 6.99 -6.39 21.71
C LYS A 243 5.74 -5.75 21.12
N TYR A 244 5.39 -4.56 21.60
CA TYR A 244 4.15 -3.87 21.25
C TYR A 244 4.40 -2.41 20.91
N TYR A 245 3.50 -1.80 20.15
CA TYR A 245 3.35 -0.37 20.02
C TYR A 245 1.87 -0.01 20.17
N SER A 246 1.57 1.27 20.36
CA SER A 246 0.21 1.75 20.58
C SER A 246 -0.11 2.94 19.67
N CYS A 247 -1.39 3.05 19.30
CA CYS A 247 -1.96 4.22 18.67
C CYS A 247 -3.04 4.79 19.61
N LYS A 248 -2.97 6.08 19.93
CA LYS A 248 -3.88 6.76 20.85
C LYS A 248 -4.69 7.84 20.19
N ASP A 249 -4.05 8.70 19.41
CA ASP A 249 -4.70 9.77 18.64
C ASP A 249 -4.20 9.76 17.21
N PHE A 250 -5.10 10.07 16.28
CA PHE A 250 -4.78 10.29 14.87
C PHE A 250 -5.53 11.52 14.37
N TYR A 251 -4.83 12.42 13.69
CA TYR A 251 -5.39 13.60 13.02
C TYR A 251 -4.74 13.79 11.66
N ILE A 252 -5.48 14.37 10.74
CA ILE A 252 -4.92 14.94 9.50
C ILE A 252 -4.90 16.45 9.59
N TYR A 253 -4.05 17.07 8.78
CA TYR A 253 -3.96 18.52 8.61
C TYR A 253 -4.22 18.85 7.14
N THR A 254 -4.86 19.98 6.88
CA THR A 254 -5.12 20.48 5.54
C THR A 254 -4.58 21.91 5.38
N GLN A 255 -4.31 22.34 4.16
CA GLN A 255 -4.02 23.75 3.91
C GLN A 255 -5.20 24.61 4.34
N ASN A 256 -4.90 25.83 4.81
CA ASN A 256 -5.92 26.87 4.91
C ASN A 256 -6.42 27.19 3.48
N GLU A 257 -7.72 27.19 3.28
CA GLU A 257 -8.33 27.70 2.05
C GLU A 257 -8.09 29.19 1.89
#